data_8e1dd214fd51d501cd3c9d5a8064c5b4
#
_entry.id   8e1dd214fd51d501cd3c9d5a8064c5b4
#
_cell.length_a   1.000
_cell.length_b   1.000
_cell.length_c   1.000
_cell.angle_alpha   90.00
_cell.angle_beta   90.00
_cell.angle_gamma   90.00
#
_symmetry.space_group_name_H-M   'P 1'
#
loop_
_entity.id
_entity.type
_entity.pdbx_description
1 polymer ?
#
loop_
_entity_poly.entity_id
_entity_poly.type
_entity_poly.pdbx_seq_one_letter_code
_entity_poly.pdbx_strand_id
1 'polypeptide(L)'
;MAVFIEKTLEGLKELLDERGQMKILGKEGTLNEVECQFFASATDQEITEFEKKLNVTLPEDYRVFLKTHNGARIYDVMIYGSNVGGGLHILSLKEIYESMQTIALLKPTFIPVAHLLDGCYLLIDKTKASTDPNYLWLLNQTEYEFLNLNFELFVDRYIVSQGANFWKWNLYSAENYYRTN
;
A
#
# COMPACT_ATOMS: atom_id res chain seq x y z
N MET A 1 17.16 11.60 -2.89
CA MET A 1 17.12 10.69 -1.73
C MET A 1 17.37 9.30 -2.26
N ALA A 2 18.13 8.44 -1.57
CA ALA A 2 18.30 7.08 -2.05
C ALA A 2 16.98 6.31 -1.83
N VAL A 3 16.45 5.69 -2.90
CA VAL A 3 15.23 4.87 -2.84
C VAL A 3 15.59 3.48 -2.36
N PHE A 4 14.85 2.93 -1.40
CA PHE A 4 15.13 1.61 -0.78
C PHE A 4 13.98 0.60 -0.91
N ILE A 5 12.89 0.96 -1.61
CA ILE A 5 11.71 0.09 -1.76
C ILE A 5 12.06 -1.32 -2.30
N GLU A 6 13.02 -1.42 -3.23
CA GLU A 6 13.46 -2.71 -3.77
C GLU A 6 14.05 -3.61 -2.68
N LYS A 7 14.90 -3.05 -1.79
CA LYS A 7 15.49 -3.80 -0.67
C LYS A 7 14.44 -4.29 0.32
N THR A 8 13.44 -3.45 0.61
CA THR A 8 12.31 -3.83 1.48
C THR A 8 11.55 -5.01 0.89
N LEU A 9 11.26 -4.97 -0.42
CA LEU A 9 10.55 -6.04 -1.11
C LEU A 9 11.40 -7.32 -1.26
N GLU A 10 12.70 -7.20 -1.51
CA GLU A 10 13.64 -8.33 -1.52
C GLU A 10 13.64 -9.03 -0.16
N GLY A 11 13.82 -8.26 0.93
CA GLY A 11 13.78 -8.82 2.29
C GLY A 11 12.45 -9.51 2.61
N LEU A 12 11.32 -8.95 2.17
CA LEU A 12 10.02 -9.63 2.33
C LEU A 12 10.00 -10.96 1.56
N LYS A 13 10.45 -10.97 0.29
CA LYS A 13 10.43 -12.16 -0.55
C LYS A 13 11.29 -13.31 0.00
N GLU A 14 12.41 -12.98 0.67
CA GLU A 14 13.25 -13.98 1.34
C GLU A 14 12.55 -14.71 2.50
N LEU A 15 11.50 -14.11 3.07
CA LEU A 15 10.71 -14.72 4.16
C LEU A 15 9.56 -15.60 3.65
N LEU A 16 9.23 -15.51 2.38
CA LEU A 16 8.13 -16.26 1.78
C LEU A 16 8.57 -17.68 1.40
N ASP A 17 7.65 -18.63 1.55
CA ASP A 17 7.84 -19.98 1.02
C ASP A 17 7.65 -20.02 -0.52
N GLU A 18 7.78 -21.22 -1.12
CA GLU A 18 7.62 -21.44 -2.56
C GLU A 18 6.23 -21.05 -3.11
N ARG A 19 5.24 -20.91 -2.24
CA ARG A 19 3.87 -20.52 -2.58
C ARG A 19 3.61 -19.03 -2.37
N GLY A 20 4.62 -18.26 -1.93
CA GLY A 20 4.46 -16.86 -1.57
C GLY A 20 3.78 -16.67 -0.20
N GLN A 21 3.83 -17.67 0.69
CA GLN A 21 3.15 -17.67 1.98
C GLN A 21 4.15 -17.56 3.13
N MET A 22 3.67 -16.99 4.23
CA MET A 22 4.40 -16.90 5.50
C MET A 22 3.44 -16.79 6.68
N LYS A 23 3.97 -16.92 7.89
CA LYS A 23 3.24 -16.63 9.13
C LYS A 23 3.66 -15.28 9.67
N ILE A 24 2.67 -14.47 10.05
CA ILE A 24 2.89 -13.18 10.70
C ILE A 24 2.27 -13.17 12.10
N LEU A 25 2.85 -12.35 12.97
CA LEU A 25 2.33 -12.13 14.31
C LEU A 25 1.23 -11.06 14.26
N GLY A 26 0.03 -11.45 14.60
CA GLY A 26 -1.11 -10.53 14.75
C GLY A 26 -1.24 -9.99 16.17
N LYS A 27 -2.33 -9.26 16.40
CA LYS A 27 -2.65 -8.73 17.74
C LYS A 27 -2.76 -9.87 18.75
N GLU A 28 -2.37 -9.58 20.00
CA GLU A 28 -2.50 -10.49 21.15
C GLU A 28 -1.82 -11.86 20.94
N GLY A 29 -0.76 -11.86 20.14
CA GLY A 29 0.03 -13.07 19.90
C GLY A 29 -0.62 -14.08 18.95
N THR A 30 -1.66 -13.71 18.22
CA THR A 30 -2.24 -14.57 17.18
C THR A 30 -1.24 -14.78 16.04
N LEU A 31 -1.21 -15.98 15.46
CA LEU A 31 -0.44 -16.28 14.25
C LEU A 31 -1.40 -16.38 13.07
N ASN A 32 -1.18 -15.54 12.07
CA ASN A 32 -1.95 -15.53 10.84
C ASN A 32 -1.09 -16.11 9.70
N GLU A 33 -1.66 -17.00 8.90
CA GLU A 33 -1.08 -17.39 7.62
C GLU A 33 -1.48 -16.35 6.57
N VAL A 34 -0.49 -15.87 5.81
CA VAL A 34 -0.72 -14.84 4.79
C VAL A 34 -0.01 -15.19 3.50
N GLU A 35 -0.51 -14.63 2.41
CA GLU A 35 0.07 -14.76 1.08
C GLU A 35 0.48 -13.39 0.53
N CYS A 36 1.61 -13.35 -0.19
CA CYS A 36 2.05 -12.20 -0.95
C CYS A 36 2.13 -12.56 -2.43
N GLN A 37 1.62 -11.68 -3.30
CA GLN A 37 1.71 -11.82 -4.74
C GLN A 37 2.29 -10.55 -5.34
N PHE A 38 3.26 -10.71 -6.25
CA PHE A 38 3.90 -9.60 -6.94
C PHE A 38 3.65 -9.73 -8.44
N PHE A 39 3.09 -8.69 -9.05
CA PHE A 39 2.76 -8.73 -10.47
C PHE A 39 3.97 -8.35 -11.33
N ALA A 40 3.90 -8.64 -12.63
CA ALA A 40 4.96 -8.30 -13.56
C ALA A 40 5.22 -6.79 -13.59
N SER A 41 6.45 -6.38 -13.87
CA SER A 41 6.86 -4.97 -13.95
C SER A 41 6.11 -4.19 -15.04
N ALA A 42 5.91 -2.90 -14.80
CA ALA A 42 5.52 -1.97 -15.84
C ALA A 42 6.75 -1.52 -16.64
N THR A 43 6.57 -1.31 -17.93
CA THR A 43 7.60 -0.71 -18.79
C THR A 43 7.68 0.80 -18.59
N ASP A 44 8.83 1.40 -18.91
CA ASP A 44 8.98 2.86 -18.88
C ASP A 44 7.97 3.57 -19.81
N GLN A 45 7.60 2.93 -20.91
CA GLN A 45 6.59 3.46 -21.83
C GLN A 45 5.21 3.51 -21.16
N GLU A 46 4.77 2.42 -20.53
CA GLU A 46 3.47 2.36 -19.82
C GLU A 46 3.38 3.40 -18.71
N ILE A 47 4.44 3.56 -17.90
CA ILE A 47 4.51 4.58 -16.85
C ILE A 47 4.42 5.99 -17.46
N THR A 48 5.17 6.26 -18.54
CA THR A 48 5.18 7.56 -19.20
C THR A 48 3.81 7.89 -19.83
N GLU A 49 3.15 6.92 -20.45
CA GLU A 49 1.80 7.08 -21.01
C GLU A 49 0.77 7.35 -19.92
N PHE A 50 0.88 6.64 -18.78
CA PHE A 50 0.04 6.87 -17.61
C PHE A 50 0.21 8.29 -17.05
N GLU A 51 1.46 8.74 -16.86
CA GLU A 51 1.76 10.09 -16.38
C GLU A 51 1.21 11.18 -17.33
N LYS A 52 1.38 11.00 -18.63
CA LYS A 52 0.82 11.92 -19.64
C LYS A 52 -0.71 11.97 -19.60
N LYS A 53 -1.36 10.80 -19.49
CA LYS A 53 -2.82 10.70 -19.47
C LYS A 53 -3.43 11.38 -18.25
N LEU A 54 -2.78 11.31 -17.09
CA LEU A 54 -3.23 11.93 -15.85
C LEU A 54 -2.67 13.34 -15.63
N ASN A 55 -1.78 13.81 -16.51
CA ASN A 55 -1.02 15.04 -16.37
C ASN A 55 -0.36 15.16 -14.99
N VAL A 56 0.44 14.16 -14.64
CA VAL A 56 1.15 14.03 -13.35
C VAL A 56 2.55 13.51 -13.55
N THR A 57 3.46 13.86 -12.66
CA THR A 57 4.74 13.17 -12.47
C THR A 57 4.63 12.35 -11.20
N LEU A 58 4.77 11.03 -11.33
CA LEU A 58 4.74 10.12 -10.18
C LEU A 58 6.02 10.31 -9.33
N PRO A 59 5.92 10.15 -8.00
CA PRO A 59 7.09 10.14 -7.12
C PRO A 59 8.08 9.03 -7.52
N GLU A 60 9.37 9.30 -7.33
CA GLU A 60 10.43 8.39 -7.79
C GLU A 60 10.37 7.02 -7.11
N ASP A 61 10.12 6.97 -5.80
CA ASP A 61 9.97 5.72 -5.04
C ASP A 61 8.81 4.86 -5.56
N TYR A 62 7.70 5.49 -5.96
CA TYR A 62 6.57 4.78 -6.55
C TYR A 62 6.87 4.33 -8.00
N ARG A 63 7.60 5.15 -8.77
CA ARG A 63 8.05 4.75 -10.13
C ARG A 63 8.99 3.54 -10.07
N VAL A 64 9.94 3.52 -9.13
CA VAL A 64 10.84 2.38 -8.90
C VAL A 64 10.03 1.12 -8.55
N PHE A 65 9.04 1.25 -7.66
CA PHE A 65 8.13 0.13 -7.39
C PHE A 65 7.44 -0.40 -8.66
N LEU A 66 6.85 0.48 -9.48
CA LEU A 66 6.13 0.08 -10.70
C LEU A 66 7.06 -0.61 -11.72
N LYS A 67 8.32 -0.20 -11.82
CA LYS A 67 9.34 -0.84 -12.66
C LYS A 67 9.74 -2.22 -12.17
N THR A 68 9.60 -2.48 -10.88
CA THR A 68 9.85 -3.79 -10.27
C THR A 68 8.57 -4.63 -10.30
N HIS A 69 7.44 -4.04 -9.94
CA HIS A 69 6.12 -4.69 -9.86
C HIS A 69 5.01 -3.70 -10.21
N ASN A 70 4.25 -3.99 -11.25
CA ASN A 70 3.03 -3.23 -11.59
C ASN A 70 1.85 -3.71 -10.75
N GLY A 71 1.95 -3.45 -9.44
CA GLY A 71 1.00 -3.88 -8.44
C GLY A 71 1.49 -5.08 -7.61
N ALA A 72 0.91 -5.24 -6.44
CA ALA A 72 1.19 -6.36 -5.53
C ALA A 72 0.04 -6.56 -4.54
N ARG A 73 -0.04 -7.75 -3.97
CA ARG A 73 -0.84 -8.06 -2.79
C ARG A 73 0.11 -8.47 -1.67
N ILE A 74 0.03 -7.83 -0.53
CA ILE A 74 0.93 -8.07 0.60
C ILE A 74 0.10 -8.42 1.83
N TYR A 75 0.34 -9.63 2.37
CA TYR A 75 -0.33 -10.16 3.55
C TYR A 75 -1.84 -10.40 3.41
N ASP A 76 -2.28 -10.86 2.23
CA ASP A 76 -3.64 -11.40 2.11
C ASP A 76 -3.80 -12.59 3.05
N VAL A 77 -4.87 -12.60 3.82
CA VAL A 77 -5.12 -13.61 4.86
C VAL A 77 -5.51 -14.94 4.22
N MET A 78 -4.92 -16.02 4.74
CA MET A 78 -5.24 -17.38 4.36
C MET A 78 -6.12 -18.03 5.43
N ILE A 79 -7.28 -18.55 5.02
CA ILE A 79 -8.19 -19.29 5.90
C ILE A 79 -8.44 -20.67 5.29
N TYR A 80 -8.09 -21.71 6.02
CA TYR A 80 -8.20 -23.11 5.56
C TYR A 80 -7.59 -23.35 4.17
N GLY A 81 -6.43 -22.72 3.89
CA GLY A 81 -5.72 -22.83 2.62
C GLY A 81 -6.31 -22.02 1.47
N SER A 82 -7.31 -21.18 1.72
CA SER A 82 -7.89 -20.27 0.73
C SER A 82 -7.53 -18.82 1.03
N ASN A 83 -7.12 -18.08 0.00
CA ASN A 83 -6.89 -16.63 0.10
C ASN A 83 -8.24 -15.92 0.22
N VAL A 84 -8.43 -15.18 1.31
CA VAL A 84 -9.65 -14.37 1.57
C VAL A 84 -9.39 -12.87 1.43
N GLY A 85 -8.19 -12.48 1.03
CA GLY A 85 -7.80 -11.08 0.90
C GLY A 85 -7.56 -10.41 2.24
N GLY A 86 -7.72 -9.09 2.28
CA GLY A 86 -7.62 -8.29 3.51
C GLY A 86 -6.25 -7.69 3.79
N GLY A 87 -5.26 -7.99 2.96
CA GLY A 87 -3.95 -7.35 2.98
C GLY A 87 -3.91 -5.99 2.29
N LEU A 88 -2.69 -5.50 2.06
CA LEU A 88 -2.44 -4.32 1.25
C LEU A 88 -2.44 -4.72 -0.24
N HIS A 89 -3.42 -4.24 -1.00
CA HIS A 89 -3.46 -4.39 -2.44
C HIS A 89 -2.91 -3.12 -3.10
N ILE A 90 -1.65 -3.14 -3.51
CA ILE A 90 -1.04 -2.07 -4.32
C ILE A 90 -1.54 -2.25 -5.75
N LEU A 91 -2.15 -1.20 -6.28
CA LEU A 91 -2.86 -1.25 -7.56
C LEU A 91 -1.90 -1.20 -8.75
N SER A 92 -2.20 -1.96 -9.79
CA SER A 92 -1.57 -1.79 -11.09
C SER A 92 -1.99 -0.49 -11.77
N LEU A 93 -1.24 -0.01 -12.76
CA LEU A 93 -1.59 1.19 -13.54
C LEU A 93 -3.02 1.13 -14.11
N LYS A 94 -3.46 -0.07 -14.53
CA LYS A 94 -4.82 -0.30 -15.02
C LYS A 94 -5.84 -0.16 -13.90
N GLU A 95 -5.62 -0.82 -12.77
CA GLU A 95 -6.53 -0.77 -11.61
C GLU A 95 -6.64 0.64 -11.02
N ILE A 96 -5.54 1.42 -11.01
CA ILE A 96 -5.57 2.83 -10.62
C ILE A 96 -6.57 3.60 -11.48
N TYR A 97 -6.48 3.43 -12.79
CA TYR A 97 -7.35 4.12 -13.74
C TYR A 97 -8.82 3.74 -13.54
N GLU A 98 -9.11 2.47 -13.31
CA GLU A 98 -10.45 1.97 -13.01
C GLU A 98 -10.97 2.51 -11.66
N SER A 99 -10.12 2.49 -10.63
CA SER A 99 -10.43 3.00 -9.29
C SER A 99 -10.75 4.50 -9.29
N MET A 100 -10.03 5.30 -10.10
CA MET A 100 -10.31 6.73 -10.25
C MET A 100 -11.72 7.02 -10.80
N GLN A 101 -12.33 6.08 -11.50
CA GLN A 101 -13.68 6.22 -12.06
C GLN A 101 -14.77 5.72 -11.10
N THR A 102 -14.41 4.83 -10.18
CA THR A 102 -15.38 4.13 -9.32
C THR A 102 -15.45 4.69 -7.89
N ILE A 103 -14.40 5.33 -7.40
CA ILE A 103 -14.37 5.90 -6.05
C ILE A 103 -15.14 7.22 -6.04
N ALA A 104 -16.37 7.19 -5.57
CA ALA A 104 -17.30 8.32 -5.63
C ALA A 104 -16.82 9.61 -4.92
N LEU A 105 -16.00 9.48 -3.88
CA LEU A 105 -15.51 10.61 -3.06
C LEU A 105 -14.08 11.02 -3.40
N LEU A 106 -13.48 10.46 -4.45
CA LEU A 106 -12.12 10.79 -4.82
C LEU A 106 -12.02 12.23 -5.35
N LYS A 107 -11.25 13.05 -4.65
CA LYS A 107 -10.95 14.41 -5.12
C LYS A 107 -10.01 14.37 -6.34
N PRO A 108 -10.15 15.30 -7.31
CA PRO A 108 -9.31 15.30 -8.52
C PRO A 108 -7.81 15.43 -8.30
N THR A 109 -7.40 15.91 -7.13
CA THR A 109 -5.98 16.06 -6.74
C THR A 109 -5.32 14.77 -6.30
N PHE A 110 -6.07 13.70 -6.10
CA PHE A 110 -5.56 12.42 -5.59
C PHE A 110 -5.54 11.33 -6.66
N ILE A 111 -4.57 10.42 -6.52
CA ILE A 111 -4.43 9.17 -7.27
C ILE A 111 -4.51 8.02 -6.27
N PRO A 112 -5.49 7.11 -6.37
CA PRO A 112 -5.52 5.92 -5.54
C PRO A 112 -4.43 4.95 -6.00
N VAL A 113 -3.51 4.56 -5.09
CA VAL A 113 -2.38 3.69 -5.43
C VAL A 113 -2.41 2.35 -4.70
N ALA A 114 -3.20 2.25 -3.65
CA ALA A 114 -3.44 0.99 -2.98
C ALA A 114 -4.82 0.98 -2.30
N HIS A 115 -5.28 -0.21 -2.04
CA HIS A 115 -6.51 -0.50 -1.32
C HIS A 115 -6.16 -1.35 -0.09
N LEU A 116 -6.76 -1.01 1.04
CA LEU A 116 -6.69 -1.76 2.28
C LEU A 116 -8.07 -2.31 2.63
N LEU A 117 -8.14 -3.17 3.62
CA LEU A 117 -9.42 -3.69 4.14
C LEU A 117 -10.38 -2.52 4.48
N ASP A 118 -11.68 -2.79 4.46
CA ASP A 118 -12.76 -1.86 4.82
C ASP A 118 -12.94 -0.64 3.90
N GLY A 119 -12.53 -0.74 2.63
CA GLY A 119 -12.72 0.35 1.67
C GLY A 119 -11.80 1.53 1.89
N CYS A 120 -10.66 1.29 2.53
CA CYS A 120 -9.63 2.28 2.79
C CYS A 120 -8.67 2.36 1.60
N TYR A 121 -8.43 3.56 1.06
CA TYR A 121 -7.53 3.77 -0.08
C TYR A 121 -6.32 4.60 0.30
N LEU A 122 -5.13 4.13 -0.12
CA LEU A 122 -3.92 4.92 -0.07
C LEU A 122 -3.86 5.81 -1.31
N LEU A 123 -3.62 7.09 -1.10
CA LEU A 123 -3.68 8.12 -2.14
C LEU A 123 -2.37 8.87 -2.26
N ILE A 124 -1.94 9.15 -3.49
CA ILE A 124 -0.88 10.12 -3.79
C ILE A 124 -1.53 11.49 -4.07
N ASP A 125 -1.08 12.53 -3.37
CA ASP A 125 -1.44 13.92 -3.67
C ASP A 125 -0.61 14.42 -4.87
N LYS A 126 -1.26 14.59 -6.02
CA LYS A 126 -0.62 15.06 -7.27
C LYS A 126 0.05 16.43 -7.11
N THR A 127 -0.45 17.26 -6.22
CA THR A 127 0.08 18.62 -6.02
C THR A 127 1.39 18.63 -5.23
N LYS A 128 1.66 17.56 -4.48
CA LYS A 128 2.85 17.39 -3.66
C LYS A 128 3.86 16.39 -4.23
N ALA A 129 3.42 15.46 -5.04
CA ALA A 129 4.18 14.29 -5.51
C ALA A 129 5.59 14.58 -6.03
N SER A 130 5.83 15.75 -6.63
CA SER A 130 7.14 16.15 -7.17
C SER A 130 7.92 17.12 -6.28
N THR A 131 7.33 17.67 -5.21
CA THR A 131 7.91 18.79 -4.44
C THR A 131 8.04 18.54 -2.95
N ASP A 132 7.24 17.63 -2.41
CA ASP A 132 7.18 17.31 -0.98
C ASP A 132 7.42 15.81 -0.77
N PRO A 133 8.35 15.38 0.08
CA PRO A 133 8.55 13.97 0.38
C PRO A 133 7.35 13.34 1.11
N ASN A 134 6.46 14.14 1.68
CA ASN A 134 5.28 13.68 2.41
C ASN A 134 4.01 13.92 1.58
N TYR A 135 3.72 13.01 0.67
CA TYR A 135 2.65 13.16 -0.30
C TYR A 135 1.51 12.15 -0.16
N LEU A 136 1.58 11.23 0.85
CA LEU A 136 0.56 10.21 1.02
C LEU A 136 -0.59 10.65 1.93
N TRP A 137 -1.76 10.24 1.51
CA TRP A 137 -3.02 10.37 2.24
C TRP A 137 -3.74 9.03 2.30
N LEU A 138 -4.63 8.90 3.26
CA LEU A 138 -5.58 7.80 3.37
C LEU A 138 -6.99 8.34 3.18
N LEU A 139 -7.78 7.69 2.34
CA LEU A 139 -9.23 7.88 2.28
C LEU A 139 -9.87 6.73 3.03
N ASN A 140 -10.42 7.00 4.20
CA ASN A 140 -11.14 6.03 5.01
C ASN A 140 -12.63 6.38 4.97
N GLN A 141 -13.40 5.58 4.22
CA GLN A 141 -14.81 5.86 3.94
C GLN A 141 -15.04 7.26 3.35
N THR A 142 -15.22 8.28 4.17
CA THR A 142 -15.47 9.68 3.77
C THR A 142 -14.39 10.65 4.22
N GLU A 143 -13.46 10.20 5.06
CA GLU A 143 -12.45 11.04 5.70
C GLU A 143 -11.09 10.93 5.02
N TYR A 144 -10.46 12.08 4.81
CA TYR A 144 -9.11 12.17 4.30
C TYR A 144 -8.13 12.40 5.44
N GLU A 145 -7.19 11.48 5.63
CA GLU A 145 -6.14 11.54 6.65
C GLU A 145 -4.77 11.73 5.98
N PHE A 146 -4.03 12.76 6.39
CA PHE A 146 -2.66 12.98 5.94
C PHE A 146 -1.70 12.08 6.74
N LEU A 147 -0.95 11.22 6.05
CA LEU A 147 -0.07 10.26 6.70
C LEU A 147 1.33 10.81 7.03
N ASN A 148 1.72 11.93 6.44
CA ASN A 148 3.07 12.48 6.59
C ASN A 148 4.18 11.46 6.21
N LEU A 149 3.97 10.72 5.13
CA LEU A 149 4.83 9.66 4.60
C LEU A 149 4.93 9.76 3.08
N ASN A 150 5.94 9.08 2.52
CA ASN A 150 6.01 8.69 1.13
C ASN A 150 5.63 7.21 0.95
N PHE A 151 5.60 6.73 -0.28
CA PHE A 151 5.16 5.39 -0.61
C PHE A 151 6.11 4.31 -0.05
N GLU A 152 7.42 4.47 -0.21
CA GLU A 152 8.38 3.48 0.26
C GLU A 152 8.37 3.33 1.79
N LEU A 153 8.28 4.44 2.54
CA LEU A 153 8.16 4.40 4.00
C LEU A 153 6.84 3.77 4.45
N PHE A 154 5.75 4.01 3.72
CA PHE A 154 4.48 3.37 4.03
C PHE A 154 4.57 1.86 3.87
N VAL A 155 5.08 1.38 2.72
CA VAL A 155 5.22 -0.06 2.45
C VAL A 155 6.18 -0.72 3.43
N ASP A 156 7.33 -0.09 3.70
CA ASP A 156 8.30 -0.59 4.67
C ASP A 156 7.69 -0.78 6.06
N ARG A 157 7.02 0.26 6.57
CA ARG A 157 6.36 0.19 7.89
C ARG A 157 5.20 -0.79 7.93
N TYR A 158 4.45 -0.92 6.84
CA TYR A 158 3.38 -1.92 6.73
C TYR A 158 3.95 -3.34 6.83
N ILE A 159 5.07 -3.61 6.16
CA ILE A 159 5.77 -4.91 6.21
C ILE A 159 6.33 -5.15 7.61
N VAL A 160 7.06 -4.20 8.19
CA VAL A 160 7.66 -4.31 9.52
C VAL A 160 6.60 -4.46 10.62
N SER A 161 5.47 -3.80 10.48
CA SER A 161 4.33 -3.93 11.41
C SER A 161 3.48 -5.19 11.17
N GLN A 162 3.89 -6.07 10.24
CA GLN A 162 3.18 -7.29 9.88
C GLN A 162 1.70 -7.05 9.51
N GLY A 163 1.46 -6.02 8.70
CA GLY A 163 0.13 -5.68 8.22
C GLY A 163 -0.75 -4.89 9.19
N ALA A 164 -0.24 -4.51 10.35
CA ALA A 164 -0.99 -3.70 11.29
C ALA A 164 -1.18 -2.25 10.80
N ASN A 165 -2.26 -1.62 11.26
CA ASN A 165 -2.55 -0.21 10.98
C ASN A 165 -1.62 0.71 11.79
N PHE A 166 -0.31 0.66 11.52
CA PHE A 166 0.75 1.35 12.27
C PHE A 166 0.53 2.87 12.37
N TRP A 167 -0.12 3.49 11.40
CA TRP A 167 -0.43 4.93 11.40
C TRP A 167 -1.42 5.33 12.51
N LYS A 168 -2.11 4.37 13.12
CA LYS A 168 -3.01 4.58 14.25
C LYS A 168 -2.37 4.31 15.62
N TRP A 169 -1.13 3.86 15.68
CA TRP A 169 -0.51 3.43 16.95
C TRP A 169 -0.35 4.54 17.97
N ASN A 170 -0.17 5.78 17.53
CA ASN A 170 -0.13 6.95 18.42
C ASN A 170 -1.47 7.27 19.08
N LEU A 171 -2.58 6.71 18.58
CA LEU A 171 -3.91 6.88 19.16
C LEU A 171 -4.21 5.85 20.27
N TYR A 172 -3.40 4.80 20.39
CA TYR A 172 -3.59 3.74 21.38
C TYR A 172 -2.77 4.02 22.63
N SER A 173 -3.41 4.65 23.65
CA SER A 173 -2.95 4.53 25.03
C SER A 173 -3.46 3.20 25.62
N ALA A 174 -2.85 2.73 26.73
CA ALA A 174 -3.33 1.55 27.45
C ALA A 174 -4.81 1.71 27.83
N GLU A 175 -5.21 2.89 28.30
CA GLU A 175 -6.59 3.21 28.66
C GLU A 175 -7.54 3.05 27.46
N ASN A 176 -7.16 3.60 26.28
CA ASN A 176 -8.00 3.51 25.08
C ASN A 176 -8.10 2.08 24.57
N TYR A 177 -7.00 1.33 24.60
CA TYR A 177 -6.96 -0.06 24.15
C TYR A 177 -7.92 -0.94 24.96
N TYR A 178 -7.83 -0.89 26.30
CA TYR A 178 -8.68 -1.72 27.17
C TYR A 178 -10.14 -1.26 27.28
N ARG A 179 -10.45 -0.05 26.83
CA ARG A 179 -11.84 0.45 26.82
C ARG A 179 -12.59 0.03 25.55
N THR A 180 -11.90 -0.22 24.46
CA THR A 180 -12.50 -0.53 23.14
C THR A 180 -12.51 -2.03 22.81
N ASN A 181 -11.85 -2.85 23.62
CA ASN A 181 -11.86 -4.29 23.58
C ASN A 181 -12.45 -4.81 24.90
#